data_588a8897c0ad52f6c068ffbb458a525a
#
_entry.id   588a8897c0ad52f6c068ffbb458a525a
#
_cell.length_a   1.000
_cell.length_b   1.000
_cell.length_c   1.000
_cell.angle_alpha   90.00
_cell.angle_beta   90.00
_cell.angle_gamma   90.00
#
_symmetry.space_group_name_H-M   'P 1'
#
loop_
_entity.id
_entity.type
_entity.pdbx_description
1 polymer ?
#
loop_
_entity_poly.entity_id
_entity_poly.type
_entity_poly.pdbx_seq_one_letter_code
_entity_poly.pdbx_strand_id
1 'polypeptide(L)'
;GETVTVFGPWLGAEKTSFESVIAYFEEATGADVKYAGSDSFEQQIVIDTQAGSAPNISIFPQPGLAADLASKGLLTPLDKSTGDWVKDNYAAGQSWVDLATFKNKQDEENLYGVFYRADLKSLVWYSPENFADAGYDIPESMEQLKALTEEIVADGGTPWCIGLGSGAAT
;
A
#
# COMPACT_ATOMS: atom_id res chain seq x y z
N GLY A 1 27.12 -4.79 -13.50
CA GLY A 1 25.86 -4.05 -13.43
C GLY A 1 25.83 -3.16 -12.20
N GLU A 2 24.95 -2.20 -12.18
CA GLU A 2 24.73 -1.37 -10.99
C GLU A 2 23.90 -2.15 -9.97
N THR A 3 24.14 -1.91 -8.68
CA THR A 3 23.32 -2.48 -7.61
C THR A 3 22.15 -1.53 -7.31
N VAL A 4 20.92 -2.09 -7.30
CA VAL A 4 19.70 -1.38 -6.96
C VAL A 4 19.13 -1.97 -5.67
N THR A 5 18.97 -1.15 -4.64
CA THR A 5 18.36 -1.56 -3.39
C THR A 5 16.87 -1.28 -3.37
N VAL A 6 16.08 -2.27 -3.00
CA VAL A 6 14.62 -2.19 -2.91
C VAL A 6 14.19 -2.59 -1.50
N PHE A 7 13.34 -1.80 -0.87
CA PHE A 7 12.77 -2.09 0.44
C PHE A 7 11.24 -2.11 0.38
N GLY A 8 10.63 -3.12 1.00
CA GLY A 8 9.19 -3.29 0.96
C GLY A 8 8.65 -4.12 2.12
N PRO A 9 7.32 -4.35 2.17
CA PRO A 9 6.67 -5.04 3.29
C PRO A 9 6.71 -6.57 3.17
N TRP A 10 7.14 -7.13 2.04
CA TRP A 10 6.96 -8.55 1.77
C TRP A 10 8.02 -9.44 2.40
N LEU A 11 7.54 -10.53 3.00
CA LEU A 11 8.33 -11.61 3.58
C LEU A 11 7.87 -12.97 3.02
N GLY A 12 8.63 -14.03 3.28
CA GLY A 12 8.24 -15.39 2.92
C GLY A 12 7.87 -15.56 1.44
N ALA A 13 6.71 -16.11 1.16
CA ALA A 13 6.27 -16.44 -0.20
C ALA A 13 6.08 -15.19 -1.09
N GLU A 14 5.61 -14.08 -0.55
CA GLU A 14 5.46 -12.83 -1.32
C GLU A 14 6.82 -12.28 -1.75
N LYS A 15 7.82 -12.31 -0.85
CA LYS A 15 9.20 -11.97 -1.17
C LYS A 15 9.72 -12.85 -2.30
N THR A 16 9.58 -14.17 -2.20
CA THR A 16 10.03 -15.11 -3.22
C THR A 16 9.36 -14.85 -4.58
N SER A 17 8.06 -14.55 -4.58
CA SER A 17 7.34 -14.21 -5.81
C SER A 17 7.88 -12.92 -6.44
N PHE A 18 8.15 -11.91 -5.64
CA PHE A 18 8.72 -10.65 -6.12
C PHE A 18 10.14 -10.83 -6.65
N GLU A 19 11.00 -11.57 -5.95
CA GLU A 19 12.36 -11.89 -6.41
C GLU A 19 12.34 -12.66 -7.74
N SER A 20 11.35 -13.52 -7.98
CA SER A 20 11.18 -14.20 -9.25
C SER A 20 10.87 -13.25 -10.41
N VAL A 21 10.12 -12.17 -10.16
CA VAL A 21 9.87 -11.11 -11.17
C VAL A 21 11.13 -10.28 -11.40
N ILE A 22 11.86 -9.94 -10.33
CA ILE A 22 13.12 -9.18 -10.42
C ILE A 22 14.15 -9.92 -11.28
N ALA A 23 14.23 -11.25 -11.19
CA ALA A 23 15.19 -12.03 -11.96
C ALA A 23 15.10 -11.78 -13.47
N TYR A 24 13.90 -11.54 -14.02
CA TYR A 24 13.73 -11.16 -15.44
C TYR A 24 14.34 -9.79 -15.75
N PHE A 25 14.21 -8.85 -14.83
CA PHE A 25 14.82 -7.52 -14.99
C PHE A 25 16.34 -7.60 -14.92
N GLU A 26 16.88 -8.37 -13.98
CA GLU A 26 18.32 -8.60 -13.84
C GLU A 26 18.92 -9.27 -15.09
N GLU A 27 18.24 -10.28 -15.64
CA GLU A 27 18.65 -10.94 -16.88
C GLU A 27 18.66 -9.97 -18.06
N ALA A 28 17.62 -9.12 -18.16
CA ALA A 28 17.49 -8.17 -19.27
C ALA A 28 18.47 -7.01 -19.21
N THR A 29 18.86 -6.56 -18.02
CA THR A 29 19.62 -5.31 -17.82
C THR A 29 21.05 -5.51 -17.30
N GLY A 30 21.34 -6.67 -16.70
CA GLY A 30 22.59 -6.92 -15.98
C GLY A 30 22.69 -6.17 -14.64
N ALA A 31 21.59 -5.59 -14.16
CA ALA A 31 21.55 -4.99 -12.82
C ALA A 31 21.55 -6.07 -11.73
N ASP A 32 21.98 -5.71 -10.53
CA ASP A 32 21.94 -6.55 -9.33
C ASP A 32 20.96 -5.93 -8.33
N VAL A 33 19.78 -6.52 -8.17
CA VAL A 33 18.69 -5.98 -7.34
C VAL A 33 18.68 -6.65 -5.97
N LYS A 34 18.82 -5.87 -4.93
CA LYS A 34 18.80 -6.34 -3.53
C LYS A 34 17.51 -5.96 -2.85
N TYR A 35 16.59 -6.91 -2.72
CA TYR A 35 15.35 -6.70 -1.99
C TYR A 35 15.51 -7.02 -0.51
N ALA A 36 15.12 -6.08 0.34
CA ALA A 36 14.92 -6.27 1.78
C ALA A 36 13.44 -6.12 2.13
N GLY A 37 12.92 -7.00 2.98
CA GLY A 37 11.53 -6.97 3.43
C GLY A 37 11.43 -6.82 4.93
N SER A 38 10.38 -6.14 5.42
CA SER A 38 10.06 -6.02 6.84
C SER A 38 8.56 -5.87 7.05
N ASP A 39 8.01 -6.55 8.06
CA ASP A 39 6.66 -6.33 8.56
C ASP A 39 6.48 -4.96 9.23
N SER A 40 7.60 -4.34 9.62
CA SER A 40 7.67 -2.97 10.16
C SER A 40 8.13 -1.95 9.10
N PHE A 41 7.87 -2.23 7.82
CA PHE A 41 8.30 -1.38 6.69
C PHE A 41 7.92 0.10 6.90
N GLU A 42 6.68 0.39 7.29
CA GLU A 42 6.19 1.77 7.39
C GLU A 42 6.95 2.59 8.44
N GLN A 43 7.29 2.00 9.58
CA GLN A 43 8.10 2.67 10.60
C GLN A 43 9.55 2.81 10.16
N GLN A 44 10.12 1.75 9.58
CA GLN A 44 11.52 1.73 9.21
C GLN A 44 11.86 2.68 8.08
N ILE A 45 10.99 2.79 7.04
CA ILE A 45 11.25 3.69 5.91
C ILE A 45 11.26 5.17 6.33
N VAL A 46 10.47 5.54 7.33
CA VAL A 46 10.50 6.90 7.90
C VAL A 46 11.86 7.18 8.57
N ILE A 47 12.37 6.22 9.34
CA ILE A 47 13.67 6.34 10.02
C ILE A 47 14.79 6.44 8.98
N ASP A 48 14.80 5.54 7.99
CA ASP A 48 15.85 5.44 6.98
C ASP A 48 15.91 6.69 6.09
N THR A 49 14.75 7.21 5.67
CA THR A 49 14.68 8.43 4.85
C THR A 49 15.15 9.66 5.63
N GLN A 50 14.80 9.77 6.90
CA GLN A 50 15.24 10.87 7.76
C GLN A 50 16.73 10.79 8.09
N ALA A 51 17.27 9.59 8.21
CA ALA A 51 18.71 9.35 8.47
C ALA A 51 19.58 9.49 7.21
N GLY A 52 19.00 9.64 6.02
CA GLY A 52 19.73 9.67 4.75
C GLY A 52 20.28 8.30 4.32
N SER A 53 19.71 7.20 4.84
CA SER A 53 20.09 5.81 4.54
C SER A 53 18.98 5.06 3.77
N ALA A 54 18.11 5.80 3.09
CA ALA A 54 17.02 5.22 2.31
C ALA A 54 17.53 4.33 1.17
N PRO A 55 16.76 3.27 0.79
CA PRO A 55 17.04 2.47 -0.40
C PRO A 55 16.82 3.29 -1.68
N ASN A 56 17.25 2.75 -2.82
CA ASN A 56 16.96 3.39 -4.10
C ASN A 56 15.46 3.39 -4.43
N ILE A 57 14.76 2.29 -4.10
CA ILE A 57 13.33 2.12 -4.34
C ILE A 57 12.64 1.61 -3.07
N SER A 58 11.47 2.16 -2.78
CA SER A 58 10.61 1.70 -1.68
C SER A 58 9.23 1.29 -2.21
N ILE A 59 8.69 0.18 -1.67
CA ILE A 59 7.39 -0.35 -2.06
C ILE A 59 6.40 -0.05 -0.94
N PHE A 60 5.56 0.94 -1.15
CA PHE A 60 4.57 1.37 -0.18
C PHE A 60 3.29 0.54 -0.28
N PRO A 61 2.72 0.05 0.83
CA PRO A 61 1.46 -0.69 0.82
C PRO A 61 0.24 0.20 0.53
N GLN A 62 0.40 1.52 0.66
CA GLN A 62 -0.64 2.52 0.37
C GLN A 62 0.00 3.91 0.14
N PRO A 63 -0.68 4.83 -0.57
CA PRO A 63 -0.07 6.09 -1.02
C PRO A 63 0.14 7.14 0.09
N GLY A 64 -0.59 7.05 1.22
CA GLY A 64 -0.59 8.12 2.24
C GLY A 64 0.79 8.37 2.86
N LEU A 65 1.54 7.32 3.19
CA LEU A 65 2.90 7.47 3.72
C LEU A 65 3.86 8.04 2.68
N ALA A 66 3.73 7.65 1.42
CA ALA A 66 4.53 8.22 0.34
C ALA A 66 4.27 9.72 0.17
N ALA A 67 3.01 10.14 0.25
CA ALA A 67 2.62 11.55 0.22
C ALA A 67 3.24 12.35 1.40
N ASP A 68 3.22 11.79 2.61
CA ASP A 68 3.85 12.41 3.78
C ASP A 68 5.37 12.58 3.59
N LEU A 69 6.06 11.56 3.10
CA LEU A 69 7.50 11.62 2.85
C LEU A 69 7.85 12.60 1.69
N ALA A 70 7.03 12.65 0.64
CA ALA A 70 7.18 13.61 -0.45
C ALA A 70 7.07 15.05 0.05
N SER A 71 6.07 15.36 0.88
CA SER A 71 5.86 16.67 1.47
C SER A 71 7.04 17.15 2.35
N LYS A 72 7.80 16.20 2.88
CA LYS A 72 9.02 16.45 3.65
C LYS A 72 10.28 16.55 2.77
N GLY A 73 10.16 16.32 1.45
CA GLY A 73 11.28 16.29 0.51
C GLY A 73 12.19 15.07 0.69
N LEU A 74 11.64 13.97 1.15
CA LEU A 74 12.36 12.71 1.41
C LEU A 74 12.22 11.69 0.26
N LEU A 75 11.45 12.01 -0.77
CA LEU A 75 11.34 11.24 -2.00
C LEU A 75 11.81 12.06 -3.19
N THR A 76 12.36 11.38 -4.20
CA THR A 76 12.77 11.98 -5.47
C THR A 76 11.62 11.90 -6.48
N PRO A 77 11.22 13.00 -7.13
CA PRO A 77 10.22 12.96 -8.18
C PRO A 77 10.65 12.08 -9.35
N LEU A 78 9.69 11.41 -9.97
CA LEU A 78 9.89 10.66 -11.20
C LEU A 78 9.81 11.58 -12.42
N ASP A 79 10.46 11.18 -13.51
CA ASP A 79 10.44 11.91 -14.76
C ASP A 79 9.05 11.98 -15.39
N LYS A 80 8.77 13.05 -16.11
CA LYS A 80 7.54 13.21 -16.90
C LYS A 80 7.30 12.02 -17.84
N SER A 81 8.34 11.48 -18.44
CA SER A 81 8.26 10.31 -19.33
C SER A 81 7.64 9.08 -18.65
N THR A 82 7.89 8.87 -17.36
CA THR A 82 7.27 7.80 -16.58
C THR A 82 5.75 8.03 -16.45
N GLY A 83 5.32 9.26 -16.17
CA GLY A 83 3.90 9.61 -16.12
C GLY A 83 3.19 9.42 -17.46
N ASP A 84 3.83 9.84 -18.54
CA ASP A 84 3.31 9.67 -19.90
C ASP A 84 3.18 8.17 -20.25
N TRP A 85 4.17 7.35 -19.89
CA TRP A 85 4.11 5.91 -20.10
C TRP A 85 2.95 5.26 -19.32
N VAL A 86 2.70 5.65 -18.06
CA VAL A 86 1.56 5.16 -17.26
C VAL A 86 0.25 5.53 -17.94
N LYS A 87 0.10 6.76 -18.43
CA LYS A 87 -1.11 7.21 -19.14
C LYS A 87 -1.40 6.37 -20.38
N ASP A 88 -0.36 6.02 -21.13
CA ASP A 88 -0.50 5.30 -22.40
C ASP A 88 -0.71 3.80 -22.22
N ASN A 89 -0.28 3.21 -21.10
CA ASN A 89 -0.26 1.76 -20.91
C ASN A 89 -1.25 1.24 -19.84
N TYR A 90 -1.75 2.08 -18.94
CA TYR A 90 -2.73 1.68 -17.93
C TYR A 90 -4.15 2.05 -18.36
N ALA A 91 -5.13 1.17 -18.14
CA ALA A 91 -6.50 1.37 -18.59
C ALA A 91 -7.16 2.67 -18.05
N ALA A 92 -6.80 3.10 -16.83
CA ALA A 92 -7.24 4.36 -16.24
C ALA A 92 -6.04 5.32 -16.04
N GLY A 93 -5.18 5.43 -17.04
CA GLY A 93 -3.85 5.99 -16.99
C GLY A 93 -3.70 7.29 -16.21
N GLN A 94 -4.50 8.32 -16.51
CA GLN A 94 -4.43 9.60 -15.80
C GLN A 94 -4.77 9.46 -14.31
N SER A 95 -5.78 8.65 -13.96
CA SER A 95 -6.17 8.44 -12.56
C SER A 95 -5.05 7.82 -11.73
N TRP A 96 -4.25 6.92 -12.32
CA TRP A 96 -3.10 6.34 -11.64
C TRP A 96 -1.96 7.34 -11.45
N VAL A 97 -1.75 8.24 -12.41
CA VAL A 97 -0.79 9.34 -12.27
C VAL A 97 -1.23 10.30 -11.17
N ASP A 98 -2.50 10.70 -11.18
CA ASP A 98 -3.05 11.62 -10.16
C ASP A 98 -2.93 11.04 -8.75
N LEU A 99 -3.20 9.74 -8.59
CA LEU A 99 -3.10 9.04 -7.29
C LEU A 99 -1.67 8.98 -6.73
N ALA A 100 -0.64 9.05 -7.59
CA ALA A 100 0.78 9.05 -7.20
C ALA A 100 1.45 10.42 -7.31
N THR A 101 0.67 11.47 -7.56
CA THR A 101 1.12 12.85 -7.60
C THR A 101 0.91 13.50 -6.24
N PHE A 102 2.00 13.96 -5.64
CA PHE A 102 2.00 14.55 -4.31
C PHE A 102 2.72 15.89 -4.31
N LYS A 103 2.39 16.74 -3.34
CA LYS A 103 3.08 18.00 -3.11
C LYS A 103 4.43 17.78 -2.42
N ASN A 104 5.44 18.51 -2.88
CA ASN A 104 6.75 18.57 -2.25
C ASN A 104 6.80 19.67 -1.14
N LYS A 105 7.98 19.91 -0.56
CA LYS A 105 8.19 20.97 0.44
C LYS A 105 7.84 22.40 -0.04
N GLN A 106 7.87 22.62 -1.34
CA GLN A 106 7.59 23.90 -1.98
C GLN A 106 6.13 24.03 -2.43
N ASP A 107 5.27 23.06 -2.05
CA ASP A 107 3.87 22.96 -2.47
C ASP A 107 3.68 22.71 -3.98
N GLU A 108 4.71 22.20 -4.66
CA GLU A 108 4.69 21.84 -6.07
C GLU A 108 4.30 20.37 -6.24
N GLU A 109 3.39 20.09 -7.19
CA GLU A 109 2.92 18.74 -7.48
C GLU A 109 3.90 18.00 -8.41
N ASN A 110 4.29 16.79 -8.01
CA ASN A 110 5.17 15.92 -8.77
C ASN A 110 4.73 14.47 -8.64
N LEU A 111 5.02 13.67 -9.67
CA LEU A 111 4.84 12.22 -9.64
C LEU A 111 5.93 11.57 -8.79
N TYR A 112 5.57 10.71 -7.83
CA TYR A 112 6.53 10.04 -6.94
C TYR A 112 6.51 8.53 -7.00
N GLY A 113 5.56 7.94 -7.74
CA GLY A 113 5.46 6.50 -7.79
C GLY A 113 4.68 5.98 -9.00
N VAL A 114 4.75 4.67 -9.17
CA VAL A 114 3.98 3.92 -10.18
C VAL A 114 3.26 2.80 -9.46
N PHE A 115 1.96 2.67 -9.68
CA PHE A 115 1.19 1.54 -9.17
C PHE A 115 1.41 0.31 -10.05
N TYR A 116 1.79 -0.78 -9.46
CA TYR A 116 2.02 -2.04 -10.16
C TYR A 116 1.01 -3.13 -9.74
N ARG A 117 0.28 -2.89 -8.64
CA ARG A 117 -0.71 -3.81 -8.08
C ARG A 117 -1.87 -3.01 -7.47
N ALA A 118 -3.09 -3.51 -7.65
CA ALA A 118 -4.27 -3.01 -6.97
C ALA A 118 -4.85 -4.13 -6.12
N ASP A 119 -5.06 -3.86 -4.84
CA ASP A 119 -5.67 -4.78 -3.88
C ASP A 119 -7.01 -4.22 -3.41
N LEU A 120 -7.98 -5.11 -3.25
CA LEU A 120 -9.24 -4.76 -2.60
C LEU A 120 -9.01 -4.72 -1.09
N LYS A 121 -9.24 -3.56 -0.49
CA LYS A 121 -9.07 -3.30 0.94
C LYS A 121 -10.37 -2.86 1.59
N SER A 122 -10.35 -2.74 2.92
CA SER A 122 -11.49 -2.25 3.71
C SER A 122 -12.75 -3.11 3.55
N LEU A 123 -12.57 -4.41 3.43
CA LEU A 123 -13.66 -5.37 3.45
C LEU A 123 -14.16 -5.58 4.88
N VAL A 124 -15.46 -5.74 5.01
CA VAL A 124 -16.07 -6.19 6.26
C VAL A 124 -16.04 -7.71 6.30
N TRP A 125 -15.26 -8.26 7.21
CA TRP A 125 -15.17 -9.69 7.45
C TRP A 125 -16.10 -10.06 8.58
N TYR A 126 -16.77 -11.22 8.49
CA TYR A 126 -17.62 -11.76 9.52
C TYR A 126 -17.41 -13.28 9.71
N SER A 127 -17.76 -13.81 10.87
CA SER A 127 -17.78 -15.25 11.12
C SER A 127 -19.18 -15.80 10.86
N PRO A 128 -19.37 -16.63 9.83
CA PRO A 128 -20.68 -17.24 9.55
C PRO A 128 -21.22 -18.07 10.73
N GLU A 129 -20.33 -18.78 11.45
CA GLU A 129 -20.71 -19.57 12.62
C GLU A 129 -21.24 -18.68 13.75
N ASN A 130 -20.50 -17.63 14.11
CA ASN A 130 -20.92 -16.71 15.18
C ASN A 130 -22.23 -15.99 14.83
N PHE A 131 -22.43 -15.63 13.56
CA PHE A 131 -23.68 -15.01 13.12
C PHE A 131 -24.86 -16.00 13.25
N ALA A 132 -24.68 -17.24 12.82
CA ALA A 132 -25.71 -18.28 12.94
C ALA A 132 -26.04 -18.57 14.40
N ASP A 133 -25.03 -18.69 15.28
CA ASP A 133 -25.22 -18.96 16.71
C ASP A 133 -25.93 -17.81 17.43
N ALA A 134 -25.68 -16.57 17.01
CA ALA A 134 -26.33 -15.38 17.55
C ALA A 134 -27.70 -15.09 16.92
N GLY A 135 -28.04 -15.75 15.80
CA GLY A 135 -29.28 -15.51 15.06
C GLY A 135 -29.27 -14.23 14.22
N TYR A 136 -28.08 -13.71 13.87
CA TYR A 136 -27.95 -12.52 13.04
C TYR A 136 -28.02 -12.85 11.55
N ASP A 137 -28.76 -12.05 10.81
CA ASP A 137 -28.80 -12.11 9.35
C ASP A 137 -27.57 -11.42 8.73
N ILE A 138 -27.08 -11.96 7.60
CA ILE A 138 -25.97 -11.34 6.84
C ILE A 138 -26.50 -10.11 6.13
N PRO A 139 -25.95 -8.89 6.38
CA PRO A 139 -26.44 -7.68 5.75
C PRO A 139 -26.05 -7.61 4.25
N GLU A 140 -27.00 -7.26 3.41
CA GLU A 140 -26.85 -7.08 1.97
C GLU A 140 -26.82 -5.60 1.56
N SER A 141 -27.00 -4.68 2.51
CA SER A 141 -26.92 -3.22 2.27
C SER A 141 -26.27 -2.51 3.46
N MET A 142 -25.85 -1.26 3.25
CA MET A 142 -25.31 -0.43 4.32
C MET A 142 -26.34 -0.10 5.40
N GLU A 143 -27.61 0.03 5.03
CA GLU A 143 -28.73 0.21 5.96
C GLU A 143 -28.90 -0.99 6.86
N GLN A 144 -28.84 -2.21 6.29
CA GLN A 144 -28.91 -3.46 7.06
C GLN A 144 -27.66 -3.63 7.95
N LEU A 145 -26.47 -3.29 7.46
CA LEU A 145 -25.25 -3.32 8.26
C LEU A 145 -25.32 -2.38 9.46
N LYS A 146 -25.90 -1.18 9.27
CA LYS A 146 -26.13 -0.24 10.36
C LYS A 146 -27.13 -0.79 11.37
N ALA A 147 -28.27 -1.33 10.91
CA ALA A 147 -29.28 -1.93 11.79
C ALA A 147 -28.70 -3.11 12.61
N LEU A 148 -27.94 -3.99 11.97
CA LEU A 148 -27.24 -5.08 12.66
C LEU A 148 -26.24 -4.58 13.69
N THR A 149 -25.51 -3.49 13.38
CA THR A 149 -24.60 -2.86 14.35
C THR A 149 -25.34 -2.38 15.60
N GLU A 150 -26.50 -1.76 15.43
CA GLU A 150 -27.36 -1.28 16.53
C GLU A 150 -27.96 -2.47 17.33
N GLU A 151 -28.34 -3.56 16.67
CA GLU A 151 -28.83 -4.79 17.28
C GLU A 151 -27.77 -5.46 18.16
N ILE A 152 -26.55 -5.67 17.64
CA ILE A 152 -25.44 -6.25 18.40
C ILE A 152 -25.12 -5.42 19.65
N VAL A 153 -25.18 -4.09 19.56
CA VAL A 153 -24.99 -3.20 20.71
C VAL A 153 -26.11 -3.37 21.73
N ALA A 154 -27.36 -3.50 21.28
CA ALA A 154 -28.53 -3.70 22.14
C ALA A 154 -28.45 -5.03 22.88
N ASP A 155 -27.88 -6.06 22.27
CA ASP A 155 -27.62 -7.38 22.87
C ASP A 155 -26.40 -7.37 23.82
N GLY A 156 -25.73 -6.23 23.99
CA GLY A 156 -24.56 -6.08 24.85
C GLY A 156 -23.25 -6.52 24.20
N GLY A 157 -23.24 -6.77 22.89
CA GLY A 157 -22.06 -7.16 22.12
C GLY A 157 -21.23 -5.98 21.65
N THR A 158 -20.07 -6.29 21.07
CA THR A 158 -19.18 -5.33 20.41
C THR A 158 -19.18 -5.62 18.90
N PRO A 159 -19.87 -4.80 18.07
CA PRO A 159 -20.11 -5.13 16.67
C PRO A 159 -18.87 -5.01 15.80
N TRP A 160 -17.88 -4.18 16.15
CA TRP A 160 -16.73 -3.88 15.31
C TRP A 160 -15.40 -4.16 15.98
N CYS A 161 -14.48 -4.74 15.20
CA CYS A 161 -13.07 -4.86 15.54
C CYS A 161 -12.23 -4.27 14.43
N ILE A 162 -11.38 -3.29 14.74
CA ILE A 162 -10.47 -2.64 13.79
C ILE A 162 -9.06 -2.66 14.36
N GLY A 163 -8.09 -3.13 13.58
CA GLY A 163 -6.67 -3.11 13.94
C GLY A 163 -6.02 -1.77 13.63
N LEU A 164 -5.84 -0.91 14.63
CA LEU A 164 -5.23 0.41 14.45
C LEU A 164 -3.86 0.55 15.14
N GLY A 165 -3.40 -0.49 15.84
CA GLY A 165 -2.26 -0.40 16.76
C GLY A 165 -0.89 -0.35 16.08
N SER A 166 -0.75 -0.81 14.86
CA SER A 166 0.55 -0.95 14.19
C SER A 166 0.76 -0.04 12.98
N GLY A 167 -0.20 0.82 12.65
CA GLY A 167 -0.17 1.59 11.40
C GLY A 167 -0.38 0.72 10.16
N ALA A 168 -0.76 -0.55 10.34
CA ALA A 168 -1.12 -1.41 9.21
C ALA A 168 -2.35 -0.85 8.49
N ALA A 169 -2.31 -0.88 7.17
CA ALA A 169 -3.46 -0.50 6.35
C ALA A 169 -4.56 -1.55 6.52
N THR A 170 -5.71 -1.15 7.02
CA THR A 170 -6.93 -1.95 7.15
C THR A 170 -7.78 -1.87 5.88
#